data_fb156738e84519878ab318c17d05e027
#
_entry.id   fb156738e84519878ab318c17d05e027
#
_cell.length_a   1.000
_cell.length_b   1.000
_cell.length_c   1.000
_cell.angle_alpha   90.00
_cell.angle_beta   90.00
_cell.angle_gamma   90.00
#
_symmetry.space_group_name_H-M   'P 1'
#
loop_
_entity.id
_entity.type
_entity.pdbx_description
1 polymer ?
#
loop_
_entity_poly.entity_id
_entity_poly.type
_entity_poly.pdbx_seq_one_letter_code
_entity_poly.pdbx_strand_id
1 'polypeptide(L)'
;DDDDGVDDGNDSFPLDSSESSDRDQDGLGDNSDPDIDGDGVPNEGDGFPFDPTEFIDTDGDGIGNNLDIDDDGDGVSDLTDLFPLNPSESSDTDQDGVGDNSDPDIDGDGVPNESDSFPFNPLESLDTDGDGLGNGLDDDDDGDGVSDATDLFPLDSTESTDLDSDGV
;
A
#
# COMPACT_ATOMS: atom_id res chain seq x y z
N ASP A 1 -7.28 16.53 -51.94
CA ASP A 1 -7.38 17.75 -51.11
C ASP A 1 -8.85 17.98 -50.75
N ASP A 2 -9.17 18.08 -49.49
CA ASP A 2 -10.52 18.23 -48.93
C ASP A 2 -10.71 19.58 -48.23
N ASP A 3 -9.67 20.46 -48.34
CA ASP A 3 -9.66 21.83 -47.86
C ASP A 3 -9.76 21.97 -46.30
N ASP A 4 -9.35 20.97 -45.55
CA ASP A 4 -9.33 20.99 -44.05
C ASP A 4 -8.19 21.85 -43.48
N GLY A 5 -7.19 22.17 -44.31
CA GLY A 5 -6.03 22.99 -43.95
C GLY A 5 -4.76 22.18 -43.69
N VAL A 6 -4.78 20.87 -43.85
CA VAL A 6 -3.61 19.97 -43.82
C VAL A 6 -3.23 19.61 -45.26
N ASP A 7 -1.93 19.70 -45.59
CA ASP A 7 -1.45 19.33 -46.93
C ASP A 7 -1.55 17.80 -47.11
N ASP A 8 -2.03 17.32 -48.28
CA ASP A 8 -2.20 15.88 -48.62
C ASP A 8 -1.01 14.99 -48.27
N GLY A 9 0.19 15.56 -48.26
CA GLY A 9 1.40 14.81 -47.91
C GLY A 9 1.61 14.58 -46.42
N ASN A 10 0.85 15.27 -45.59
CA ASN A 10 0.87 15.16 -44.10
C ASN A 10 -0.49 14.71 -43.55
N ASP A 11 -1.44 14.46 -44.44
CA ASP A 11 -2.80 14.08 -44.13
C ASP A 11 -3.01 12.58 -44.37
N SER A 12 -3.42 11.86 -43.34
CA SER A 12 -3.73 10.44 -43.39
C SER A 12 -5.02 10.18 -44.17
N PHE A 13 -5.92 11.20 -44.28
CA PHE A 13 -7.24 11.11 -44.92
C PHE A 13 -7.50 12.25 -45.94
N PRO A 14 -6.70 12.40 -47.02
CA PRO A 14 -6.70 13.58 -47.90
C PRO A 14 -8.03 13.87 -48.65
N LEU A 15 -9.06 13.10 -48.41
CA LEU A 15 -10.39 13.24 -49.02
C LEU A 15 -11.50 13.30 -47.94
N ASP A 16 -11.16 13.38 -46.67
CA ASP A 16 -12.11 13.48 -45.56
C ASP A 16 -11.76 14.64 -44.64
N SER A 17 -12.34 15.80 -44.86
CA SER A 17 -12.07 17.03 -44.12
C SER A 17 -12.46 16.98 -42.62
N SER A 18 -12.93 15.87 -42.13
CA SER A 18 -13.18 15.66 -40.70
C SER A 18 -12.07 14.91 -40.01
N GLU A 19 -11.11 14.35 -40.76
CA GLU A 19 -10.00 13.55 -40.27
C GLU A 19 -8.69 13.98 -40.93
N SER A 20 -7.59 13.96 -40.20
CA SER A 20 -6.26 14.26 -40.74
C SER A 20 -5.14 13.39 -40.12
N SER A 21 -5.40 12.75 -39.01
CA SER A 21 -4.46 11.92 -38.29
C SER A 21 -5.00 10.50 -38.10
N ASP A 22 -4.10 9.53 -38.09
CA ASP A 22 -4.36 8.11 -37.80
C ASP A 22 -3.13 7.63 -37.05
N ARG A 23 -3.22 7.70 -35.71
CA ARG A 23 -2.06 7.55 -34.87
C ARG A 23 -1.60 6.10 -34.74
N ASP A 24 -2.54 5.18 -34.56
CA ASP A 24 -2.26 3.74 -34.45
C ASP A 24 -2.23 3.02 -35.81
N GLN A 25 -2.65 3.72 -36.87
CA GLN A 25 -2.66 3.24 -38.25
C GLN A 25 -3.65 2.06 -38.51
N ASP A 26 -4.77 2.07 -37.82
CA ASP A 26 -5.81 1.06 -37.97
C ASP A 26 -6.77 1.37 -39.13
N GLY A 27 -6.74 2.64 -39.64
CA GLY A 27 -7.55 3.13 -40.75
C GLY A 27 -8.79 3.93 -40.34
N LEU A 28 -8.99 4.17 -39.04
CA LEU A 28 -9.89 5.16 -38.49
C LEU A 28 -9.12 6.44 -38.18
N GLY A 29 -9.73 7.60 -38.38
CA GLY A 29 -9.10 8.86 -38.01
C GLY A 29 -9.24 9.15 -36.50
N ASP A 30 -8.25 9.84 -35.94
CA ASP A 30 -8.18 10.15 -34.50
C ASP A 30 -9.47 10.80 -33.95
N ASN A 31 -10.21 11.55 -34.76
CA ASN A 31 -11.44 12.22 -34.31
C ASN A 31 -12.63 11.25 -34.17
N SER A 32 -12.64 10.16 -34.92
CA SER A 32 -13.70 9.14 -34.89
C SER A 32 -13.29 7.85 -34.22
N ASP A 33 -12.00 7.75 -33.83
CA ASP A 33 -11.44 6.58 -33.23
C ASP A 33 -11.77 6.48 -31.73
N PRO A 34 -12.34 5.37 -31.25
CA PRO A 34 -12.59 5.13 -29.85
C PRO A 34 -11.32 4.72 -29.02
N ASP A 35 -10.19 4.43 -29.70
CA ASP A 35 -8.94 3.95 -29.14
C ASP A 35 -7.76 4.50 -29.98
N ILE A 36 -7.50 5.81 -29.83
CA ILE A 36 -6.64 6.61 -30.74
C ILE A 36 -5.21 6.10 -30.86
N ASP A 37 -4.66 5.54 -29.80
CA ASP A 37 -3.26 5.07 -29.81
C ASP A 37 -3.13 3.55 -29.99
N GLY A 38 -4.26 2.83 -29.95
CA GLY A 38 -4.34 1.42 -30.29
C GLY A 38 -3.77 0.48 -29.22
N ASP A 39 -3.75 0.92 -27.95
CA ASP A 39 -3.24 0.10 -26.85
C ASP A 39 -4.27 -0.93 -26.33
N GLY A 40 -5.53 -0.78 -26.73
CA GLY A 40 -6.65 -1.63 -26.36
C GLY A 40 -7.50 -1.08 -25.23
N VAL A 41 -7.21 0.11 -24.73
CA VAL A 41 -8.01 0.84 -23.74
C VAL A 41 -8.76 1.97 -24.46
N PRO A 42 -10.09 2.01 -24.43
CA PRO A 42 -10.83 3.08 -25.06
C PRO A 42 -10.52 4.44 -24.45
N ASN A 43 -10.45 5.51 -25.27
CA ASN A 43 -10.16 6.88 -24.86
C ASN A 43 -10.94 7.36 -23.64
N GLU A 44 -12.18 6.90 -23.43
CA GLU A 44 -13.02 7.29 -22.29
C GLU A 44 -12.48 6.76 -20.95
N GLY A 45 -11.68 5.69 -20.98
CA GLY A 45 -11.12 5.03 -19.79
C GLY A 45 -9.61 5.14 -19.71
N ASP A 46 -8.99 5.84 -20.66
CA ASP A 46 -7.56 5.97 -20.81
C ASP A 46 -7.08 7.31 -20.24
N GLY A 47 -6.14 7.26 -19.30
CA GLY A 47 -5.47 8.44 -18.75
C GLY A 47 -4.54 9.12 -19.77
N PHE A 48 -4.08 8.37 -20.80
CA PHE A 48 -3.11 8.82 -21.81
C PHE A 48 -3.52 8.46 -23.24
N PRO A 49 -4.67 8.93 -23.76
CA PRO A 49 -5.26 8.49 -25.03
C PRO A 49 -4.41 8.70 -26.30
N PHE A 50 -3.18 9.14 -26.12
CA PHE A 50 -2.22 9.42 -27.20
C PHE A 50 -0.88 8.71 -26.98
N ASP A 51 -0.75 7.88 -25.95
CA ASP A 51 0.48 7.16 -25.60
C ASP A 51 0.21 5.66 -25.41
N PRO A 52 0.47 4.81 -26.42
CA PRO A 52 0.16 3.38 -26.39
C PRO A 52 0.97 2.57 -25.39
N THR A 53 1.73 3.23 -24.53
CA THR A 53 2.50 2.59 -23.45
C THR A 53 1.96 2.88 -22.07
N GLU A 54 1.00 3.82 -21.95
CA GLU A 54 0.43 4.26 -20.69
C GLU A 54 -1.09 4.34 -20.78
N PHE A 55 -1.80 3.96 -19.74
CA PHE A 55 -3.27 4.03 -19.68
C PHE A 55 -3.82 4.36 -18.29
N ILE A 56 -3.02 4.22 -17.24
CA ILE A 56 -3.39 4.54 -15.85
C ILE A 56 -2.41 5.56 -15.27
N ASP A 57 -2.95 6.52 -14.54
CA ASP A 57 -2.27 7.49 -13.72
C ASP A 57 -2.99 7.47 -12.35
N THR A 58 -2.41 6.75 -11.40
CA THR A 58 -3.10 6.44 -10.14
C THR A 58 -3.13 7.64 -9.21
N ASP A 59 -2.03 8.40 -9.11
CA ASP A 59 -1.91 9.58 -8.25
C ASP A 59 -2.30 10.89 -8.94
N GLY A 60 -2.40 10.90 -10.29
CA GLY A 60 -2.82 12.05 -11.06
C GLY A 60 -1.73 13.10 -11.29
N ASP A 61 -0.45 12.74 -11.22
CA ASP A 61 0.66 13.65 -11.41
C ASP A 61 1.02 13.89 -12.88
N GLY A 62 0.48 13.07 -13.81
CA GLY A 62 0.67 13.15 -15.26
C GLY A 62 1.78 12.25 -15.79
N ILE A 63 2.33 11.38 -14.95
CA ILE A 63 3.19 10.25 -15.34
C ILE A 63 2.32 9.00 -15.25
N GLY A 64 2.39 8.14 -16.26
CA GLY A 64 1.64 6.88 -16.22
C GLY A 64 2.35 5.82 -15.38
N ASN A 65 1.58 4.92 -14.79
CA ASN A 65 2.08 3.90 -13.86
C ASN A 65 3.21 3.01 -14.44
N ASN A 66 3.32 2.87 -15.78
CA ASN A 66 4.44 2.10 -16.35
C ASN A 66 5.78 2.84 -16.29
N LEU A 67 5.77 4.15 -16.18
CA LEU A 67 6.97 5.02 -16.10
C LEU A 67 7.15 5.66 -14.74
N ASP A 68 6.11 5.67 -13.92
CA ASP A 68 6.17 6.16 -12.57
C ASP A 68 6.99 5.21 -11.68
N ILE A 69 7.53 5.71 -10.62
CA ILE A 69 8.27 4.95 -9.60
C ILE A 69 7.58 4.94 -8.25
N ASP A 70 6.44 5.65 -8.16
CA ASP A 70 5.62 5.85 -6.96
C ASP A 70 4.17 6.07 -7.42
N ASP A 71 3.58 4.98 -7.94
CA ASP A 71 2.31 4.98 -8.67
C ASP A 71 1.14 5.64 -7.93
N ASP A 72 1.12 5.59 -6.62
CA ASP A 72 0.03 6.16 -5.81
C ASP A 72 0.39 7.46 -5.09
N GLY A 73 1.66 7.91 -5.20
CA GLY A 73 2.12 9.19 -4.71
C GLY A 73 2.20 9.30 -3.19
N ASP A 74 2.33 8.18 -2.46
CA ASP A 74 2.45 8.18 -1.00
C ASP A 74 3.86 8.51 -0.50
N GLY A 75 4.85 8.48 -1.39
CA GLY A 75 6.25 8.76 -1.11
C GLY A 75 7.08 7.50 -0.88
N VAL A 76 6.50 6.31 -1.06
CA VAL A 76 7.18 5.01 -1.06
C VAL A 76 7.20 4.49 -2.48
N SER A 77 8.39 4.13 -2.97
CA SER A 77 8.53 3.63 -4.35
C SER A 77 7.91 2.24 -4.50
N ASP A 78 7.26 1.96 -5.65
CA ASP A 78 6.63 0.68 -6.01
C ASP A 78 7.51 -0.53 -5.73
N LEU A 79 8.82 -0.37 -5.89
CA LEU A 79 9.78 -1.44 -5.64
C LEU A 79 9.81 -1.89 -4.17
N THR A 80 9.48 -1.01 -3.25
CA THR A 80 9.53 -1.22 -1.79
C THR A 80 8.16 -1.13 -1.14
N ASP A 81 7.17 -0.71 -1.89
CA ASP A 81 5.78 -0.63 -1.49
C ASP A 81 5.08 -1.98 -1.69
N LEU A 82 4.41 -2.47 -0.65
CA LEU A 82 3.60 -3.69 -0.73
C LEU A 82 2.20 -3.42 -1.32
N PHE A 83 1.80 -2.14 -1.42
CA PHE A 83 0.50 -1.69 -1.93
C PHE A 83 0.63 -0.54 -2.95
N PRO A 84 1.38 -0.69 -4.06
CA PRO A 84 1.82 0.40 -4.94
C PRO A 84 0.71 1.21 -5.62
N LEU A 85 -0.54 0.87 -5.40
CA LEU A 85 -1.71 1.55 -5.96
C LEU A 85 -2.66 2.06 -4.87
N ASN A 86 -2.20 2.06 -3.60
CA ASN A 86 -3.02 2.47 -2.47
C ASN A 86 -2.27 3.45 -1.55
N PRO A 87 -2.44 4.75 -1.72
CA PRO A 87 -1.68 5.78 -1.01
C PRO A 87 -1.93 5.85 0.51
N SER A 88 -2.64 4.89 1.04
CA SER A 88 -2.90 4.78 2.47
C SER A 88 -2.13 3.65 3.13
N GLU A 89 -1.47 2.79 2.35
CA GLU A 89 -0.79 1.60 2.85
C GLU A 89 0.52 1.40 2.09
N SER A 90 1.58 1.03 2.79
CA SER A 90 2.87 0.69 2.17
C SER A 90 3.56 -0.51 2.82
N SER A 91 3.07 -0.95 3.97
CA SER A 91 3.63 -2.04 4.76
C SER A 91 2.57 -3.07 5.11
N ASP A 92 3.00 -4.31 5.30
CA ASP A 92 2.18 -5.45 5.73
C ASP A 92 3.12 -6.33 6.56
N THR A 93 3.08 -6.14 7.88
CA THR A 93 4.08 -6.70 8.81
C THR A 93 3.93 -8.21 8.95
N ASP A 94 2.71 -8.73 9.03
CA ASP A 94 2.43 -10.16 9.20
C ASP A 94 2.17 -10.88 7.86
N GLN A 95 2.04 -10.12 6.76
CA GLN A 95 1.84 -10.61 5.40
C GLN A 95 0.50 -11.34 5.18
N ASP A 96 -0.55 -10.87 5.84
CA ASP A 96 -1.90 -11.41 5.68
C ASP A 96 -2.67 -10.79 4.50
N GLY A 97 -2.13 -9.68 3.92
CA GLY A 97 -2.69 -8.93 2.79
C GLY A 97 -3.52 -7.72 3.20
N VAL A 98 -3.54 -7.39 4.47
CA VAL A 98 -4.07 -6.13 5.01
C VAL A 98 -2.88 -5.23 5.35
N GLY A 99 -2.91 -3.98 4.92
CA GLY A 99 -1.82 -3.05 5.23
C GLY A 99 -1.85 -2.61 6.70
N ASP A 100 -0.66 -2.34 7.26
CA ASP A 100 -0.45 -2.02 8.69
C ASP A 100 -1.36 -0.89 9.20
N ASN A 101 -1.73 0.07 8.36
CA ASN A 101 -2.59 1.18 8.76
C ASN A 101 -4.07 0.78 8.96
N SER A 102 -4.50 -0.27 8.28
CA SER A 102 -5.87 -0.80 8.32
C SER A 102 -5.98 -2.08 9.13
N ASP A 103 -4.85 -2.65 9.56
CA ASP A 103 -4.80 -3.92 10.25
C ASP A 103 -5.12 -3.76 11.75
N PRO A 104 -6.09 -4.51 12.31
CA PRO A 104 -6.35 -4.52 13.74
C PRO A 104 -5.36 -5.36 14.57
N ASP A 105 -4.47 -6.14 13.94
CA ASP A 105 -3.51 -7.07 14.55
C ASP A 105 -2.26 -7.14 13.67
N ILE A 106 -1.49 -6.03 13.65
CA ILE A 106 -0.40 -5.74 12.69
C ILE A 106 0.65 -6.85 12.60
N ASP A 107 0.98 -7.50 13.69
CA ASP A 107 2.03 -8.52 13.71
C ASP A 107 1.50 -9.96 13.68
N GLY A 108 0.16 -10.11 13.72
CA GLY A 108 -0.52 -11.39 13.53
C GLY A 108 -0.34 -12.37 14.70
N ASP A 109 -0.05 -11.88 15.92
CA ASP A 109 0.14 -12.75 17.09
C ASP A 109 -1.19 -13.20 17.72
N GLY A 110 -2.30 -12.59 17.31
CA GLY A 110 -3.66 -12.86 17.78
C GLY A 110 -4.11 -11.93 18.89
N VAL A 111 -3.31 -10.93 19.25
CA VAL A 111 -3.67 -9.86 20.21
C VAL A 111 -3.89 -8.57 19.41
N PRO A 112 -5.10 -8.00 19.45
CA PRO A 112 -5.36 -6.75 18.72
C PRO A 112 -4.48 -5.60 19.20
N ASN A 113 -4.06 -4.72 18.26
CA ASN A 113 -3.20 -3.55 18.53
C ASN A 113 -3.63 -2.71 19.73
N GLU A 114 -4.95 -2.60 19.98
CA GLU A 114 -5.48 -1.84 21.11
C GLU A 114 -5.15 -2.44 22.49
N SER A 115 -4.78 -3.73 22.50
CA SER A 115 -4.50 -4.52 23.71
C SER A 115 -3.07 -5.04 23.74
N ASP A 116 -2.30 -4.73 22.71
CA ASP A 116 -0.93 -5.16 22.52
C ASP A 116 0.05 -4.05 22.89
N SER A 117 0.97 -4.33 23.78
CA SER A 117 2.05 -3.41 24.17
C SER A 117 3.14 -3.33 23.09
N PHE A 118 3.21 -4.32 22.18
CA PHE A 118 4.23 -4.45 21.15
C PHE A 118 3.65 -4.76 19.74
N PRO A 119 2.79 -3.93 19.17
CA PRO A 119 1.97 -4.23 17.98
C PRO A 119 2.73 -4.56 16.69
N PHE A 120 4.06 -4.57 16.73
CA PHE A 120 4.94 -4.91 15.61
C PHE A 120 5.87 -6.09 15.94
N ASN A 121 5.62 -6.79 17.05
CA ASN A 121 6.50 -7.89 17.51
C ASN A 121 5.69 -9.13 17.88
N PRO A 122 5.50 -10.09 16.99
CA PRO A 122 4.64 -11.26 17.18
C PRO A 122 5.11 -12.26 18.26
N LEU A 123 6.07 -11.88 19.05
CA LEU A 123 6.60 -12.69 20.16
C LEU A 123 6.28 -12.11 21.55
N GLU A 124 5.78 -10.88 21.59
CA GLU A 124 5.51 -10.14 22.83
C GLU A 124 4.21 -9.33 22.69
N SER A 125 3.34 -9.39 23.65
CA SER A 125 2.10 -8.61 23.68
C SER A 125 1.81 -7.95 25.04
N LEU A 126 2.50 -8.39 26.10
CA LEU A 126 2.32 -7.84 27.43
C LEU A 126 3.63 -7.20 27.94
N ASP A 127 3.48 -6.09 28.62
CA ASP A 127 4.49 -5.35 29.35
C ASP A 127 3.83 -4.92 30.67
N THR A 128 4.06 -5.70 31.71
CA THR A 128 3.28 -5.56 32.96
C THR A 128 3.75 -4.38 33.78
N ASP A 129 5.05 -4.11 33.84
CA ASP A 129 5.61 -2.99 34.59
C ASP A 129 5.82 -1.72 33.76
N GLY A 130 5.75 -1.82 32.43
CA GLY A 130 5.84 -0.69 31.52
C GLY A 130 7.26 -0.19 31.26
N ASP A 131 8.27 -1.06 31.43
CA ASP A 131 9.67 -0.69 31.24
C ASP A 131 10.13 -0.77 29.77
N GLY A 132 9.32 -1.39 28.87
CA GLY A 132 9.56 -1.55 27.44
C GLY A 132 10.19 -2.88 27.06
N LEU A 133 10.34 -3.81 28.00
CA LEU A 133 10.59 -5.23 27.76
C LEU A 133 9.25 -5.97 27.86
N GLY A 134 9.03 -6.91 26.96
CA GLY A 134 7.85 -7.76 27.07
C GLY A 134 8.06 -8.87 28.09
N ASN A 135 6.99 -9.32 28.73
CA ASN A 135 7.01 -10.34 29.75
C ASN A 135 7.71 -11.65 29.32
N GLY A 136 7.79 -11.93 28.03
CA GLY A 136 8.52 -13.11 27.54
C GLY A 136 10.04 -12.97 27.53
N LEU A 137 10.56 -11.75 27.62
CA LEU A 137 11.98 -11.40 27.63
C LEU A 137 12.42 -10.75 28.95
N ASP A 138 11.47 -10.31 29.75
CA ASP A 138 11.76 -9.77 31.09
C ASP A 138 12.04 -10.89 32.10
N ASP A 139 12.88 -10.62 33.05
CA ASP A 139 13.19 -11.51 34.16
C ASP A 139 12.45 -11.10 35.47
N ASP A 140 11.71 -9.95 35.44
CA ASP A 140 11.01 -9.33 36.57
C ASP A 140 9.77 -8.60 36.05
N ASP A 141 8.79 -9.38 35.56
CA ASP A 141 7.63 -8.92 34.78
C ASP A 141 6.83 -7.77 35.40
N ASP A 142 6.78 -7.68 36.73
CA ASP A 142 6.00 -6.67 37.44
C ASP A 142 6.86 -5.56 38.09
N GLY A 143 8.20 -5.66 37.94
CA GLY A 143 9.13 -4.63 38.38
C GLY A 143 9.24 -4.43 39.88
N ASP A 144 8.90 -5.45 40.70
CA ASP A 144 8.99 -5.37 42.17
C ASP A 144 10.40 -5.59 42.72
N GLY A 145 11.33 -6.07 41.87
CA GLY A 145 12.72 -6.36 42.18
C GLY A 145 12.96 -7.82 42.60
N VAL A 146 11.96 -8.70 42.43
CA VAL A 146 12.07 -10.15 42.60
C VAL A 146 11.86 -10.79 41.24
N SER A 147 12.85 -11.57 40.82
CA SER A 147 12.80 -12.24 39.51
C SER A 147 11.68 -13.28 39.46
N ASP A 148 10.97 -13.40 38.30
CA ASP A 148 9.88 -14.35 38.04
C ASP A 148 10.19 -15.77 38.43
N ALA A 149 11.45 -16.19 38.27
CA ALA A 149 11.91 -17.53 38.65
C ALA A 149 11.78 -17.82 40.16
N THR A 150 11.70 -16.79 40.99
CA THR A 150 11.61 -16.85 42.45
C THR A 150 10.39 -16.15 43.04
N ASP A 151 9.65 -15.42 42.19
CA ASP A 151 8.40 -14.78 42.52
C ASP A 151 7.22 -15.77 42.40
N LEU A 152 6.36 -15.78 43.43
CA LEU A 152 5.13 -16.56 43.41
C LEU A 152 3.98 -15.84 42.67
N PHE A 153 4.12 -14.53 42.47
CA PHE A 153 3.12 -13.66 41.79
C PHE A 153 3.78 -12.75 40.77
N PRO A 154 4.42 -13.30 39.69
CA PRO A 154 5.27 -12.56 38.76
C PRO A 154 4.58 -11.42 37.97
N LEU A 155 3.31 -11.19 38.16
CA LEU A 155 2.54 -10.14 37.50
C LEU A 155 1.86 -9.18 38.50
N ASP A 156 2.20 -9.29 39.82
CA ASP A 156 1.65 -8.45 40.87
C ASP A 156 2.74 -7.81 41.73
N SER A 157 3.18 -6.63 41.38
CA SER A 157 4.25 -5.86 42.04
C SER A 157 3.98 -5.52 43.51
N THR A 158 2.88 -5.97 44.06
CA THR A 158 2.56 -5.80 45.49
C THR A 158 2.81 -7.05 46.30
N GLU A 159 2.98 -8.21 45.64
CA GLU A 159 3.16 -9.51 46.29
C GLU A 159 4.21 -10.38 45.59
N SER A 160 5.21 -10.88 46.31
CA SER A 160 6.22 -11.80 45.79
C SER A 160 6.30 -13.12 46.59
N THR A 161 5.60 -13.22 47.70
CA THR A 161 5.60 -14.42 48.55
C THR A 161 4.22 -14.71 49.12
N ASP A 162 3.85 -15.98 49.15
CA ASP A 162 2.62 -16.47 49.79
C ASP A 162 3.01 -17.15 51.13
N LEU A 163 2.87 -16.41 52.24
CA LEU A 163 3.33 -16.84 53.58
C LEU A 163 2.42 -17.91 54.21
N ASP A 164 1.17 -17.98 53.86
CA ASP A 164 0.21 -18.93 54.45
C ASP A 164 -0.30 -19.98 53.45
N SER A 165 0.15 -19.88 52.19
CA SER A 165 -0.14 -20.82 51.11
C SER A 165 -1.63 -20.91 50.77
N ASP A 166 -2.34 -19.78 50.86
CA ASP A 166 -3.77 -19.69 50.46
C ASP A 166 -4.00 -19.24 49.05
N GLY A 167 -2.95 -18.80 48.34
CA GLY A 167 -2.97 -18.44 46.91
C GLY A 167 -3.45 -17.02 46.61
N VAL A 168 -3.44 -16.13 47.56
CA VAL A 168 -3.73 -14.69 47.49
C VAL A 168 -2.78 -13.91 48.35
#